data_4ee3f7eda89f50b3d3aecdd98e79344b
#
_entry.id   4ee3f7eda89f50b3d3aecdd98e79344b
#
_cell.length_a   1.000
_cell.length_b   1.000
_cell.length_c   1.000
_cell.angle_alpha   90.00
_cell.angle_beta   90.00
_cell.angle_gamma   90.00
#
_symmetry.space_group_name_H-M   'P 1'
#
loop_
_entity.id
_entity.type
_entity.pdbx_description
1 polymer ?
#
loop_
_entity_poly.entity_id
_entity_poly.type
_entity_poly.pdbx_seq_one_letter_code
_entity_poly.pdbx_strand_id
1 'polypeptide(L)'
;MNLVYHSTRNSEETATASEAILKGLTSDGGLFVPDSIPKLNVSLEDLTKMSYQEIAYAVMKEFLTDFTEEELKTCINNAYDSKFDTEEIAVTKKVDGAYYLELFHGATIAFKDMALSILPHLLVTSARKNNVKNEIVILTATSGDTGKAALAGFADVPGTKIIVFYPKSGVSPIQEKQMVTQKGDNTYVIGIKGNFDDAQTGVKKMFSNKELAKVMNDNGFQFSSANSINIGRLVPQVVYYVKAYADLLKQGALKAGEPMNVVVPTGNFGNILASYYAKQMGIPIGKFVCASNKNKVLFDFFETGKYDRNREFYVTTSPSMDILISSNLERMIYRIAGNDAKQCAKFMVALTKDGEYVITDAMKAELSEFFGAFGSEEETAVKIKEVYDKEGYVMDTHTAVAAVAYDKYKAATGDDKTPTVIASTASPYKFTRSVMDAIDPAYDAEDDFELVDELNKVSKTAIPKAIEEIRTAPVLHDTVCETAVMEDEVKKILGI
;
A
#
# COMPACT_ATOMS: atom_id res chain seq x y z
N MET A 1 -18.30 22.48 -8.01
CA MET A 1 -19.08 21.24 -7.90
C MET A 1 -18.22 20.24 -7.14
N ASN A 2 -18.82 19.48 -6.24
CA ASN A 2 -18.06 18.40 -5.57
C ASN A 2 -17.77 17.29 -6.57
N LEU A 3 -16.58 16.70 -6.45
CA LEU A 3 -16.21 15.50 -7.22
C LEU A 3 -17.09 14.33 -6.76
N VAL A 4 -17.69 13.64 -7.72
CA VAL A 4 -18.55 12.48 -7.45
C VAL A 4 -17.76 11.19 -7.64
N TYR A 5 -17.97 10.24 -6.76
CA TYR A 5 -17.43 8.89 -6.85
C TYR A 5 -18.52 7.93 -7.24
N HIS A 6 -18.18 6.90 -8.00
CA HIS A 6 -19.12 5.83 -8.37
C HIS A 6 -18.40 4.47 -8.41
N SER A 7 -19.20 3.39 -8.53
CA SER A 7 -18.67 2.04 -8.62
C SER A 7 -17.99 1.78 -9.98
N THR A 8 -16.89 1.05 -9.95
CA THR A 8 -16.27 0.48 -11.18
C THR A 8 -17.18 -0.49 -11.92
N ARG A 9 -18.26 -1.00 -11.29
CA ARG A 9 -19.16 -2.01 -11.85
C ARG A 9 -20.59 -1.50 -12.09
N ASN A 10 -20.96 -0.38 -11.47
CA ASN A 10 -22.27 0.25 -11.59
C ASN A 10 -22.16 1.77 -11.51
N SER A 11 -22.34 2.44 -12.64
CA SER A 11 -22.25 3.91 -12.70
C SER A 11 -23.38 4.66 -11.98
N GLU A 12 -24.46 3.97 -11.62
CA GLU A 12 -25.59 4.59 -10.89
C GLU A 12 -25.34 4.68 -9.38
N GLU A 13 -24.45 3.84 -8.83
CA GLU A 13 -24.06 3.93 -7.43
C GLU A 13 -23.06 5.06 -7.26
N THR A 14 -23.50 6.18 -6.69
CA THR A 14 -22.70 7.37 -6.47
C THR A 14 -22.46 7.65 -4.99
N ALA A 15 -21.38 8.37 -4.69
CA ALA A 15 -21.00 8.79 -3.34
C ALA A 15 -20.20 10.09 -3.38
N THR A 16 -20.24 10.86 -2.29
CA THR A 16 -19.22 11.89 -2.01
C THR A 16 -17.91 11.24 -1.61
N ALA A 17 -16.82 12.00 -1.53
CA ALA A 17 -15.53 11.45 -1.09
C ALA A 17 -15.61 10.88 0.33
N SER A 18 -16.25 11.57 1.27
CA SER A 18 -16.40 11.12 2.65
C SER A 18 -17.26 9.86 2.75
N GLU A 19 -18.33 9.73 1.96
CA GLU A 19 -19.13 8.51 1.89
C GLU A 19 -18.34 7.33 1.31
N ALA A 20 -17.56 7.56 0.24
CA ALA A 20 -16.73 6.54 -0.38
C ALA A 20 -15.64 6.01 0.56
N ILE A 21 -14.99 6.91 1.34
CA ILE A 21 -14.01 6.53 2.35
C ILE A 21 -14.68 5.71 3.47
N LEU A 22 -15.83 6.15 3.96
CA LEU A 22 -16.53 5.50 5.05
C LEU A 22 -17.03 4.10 4.68
N LYS A 23 -17.59 3.95 3.48
CA LYS A 23 -18.05 2.66 2.95
C LYS A 23 -16.89 1.74 2.58
N GLY A 24 -15.80 2.30 2.05
CA GLY A 24 -14.61 1.58 1.59
C GLY A 24 -14.80 0.75 0.33
N LEU A 25 -16.00 0.20 0.11
CA LEU A 25 -16.37 -0.67 -1.01
C LEU A 25 -17.80 -0.33 -1.46
N THR A 26 -18.11 -0.54 -2.74
CA THR A 26 -19.48 -0.35 -3.26
C THR A 26 -20.38 -1.55 -2.94
N SER A 27 -21.70 -1.35 -3.02
CA SER A 27 -22.68 -2.37 -2.65
C SER A 27 -22.67 -3.60 -3.57
N ASP A 28 -22.20 -3.42 -4.80
CA ASP A 28 -22.05 -4.48 -5.81
C ASP A 28 -20.65 -5.18 -5.75
N GLY A 29 -19.83 -4.81 -4.77
CA GLY A 29 -18.48 -5.32 -4.60
C GLY A 29 -17.46 -4.70 -5.55
N GLY A 30 -17.82 -3.64 -6.29
CA GLY A 30 -16.90 -2.81 -7.08
C GLY A 30 -16.09 -1.84 -6.21
N LEU A 31 -15.26 -1.06 -6.84
CA LEU A 31 -14.39 -0.09 -6.18
C LEU A 31 -14.86 1.34 -6.48
N PHE A 32 -14.78 2.23 -5.49
CA PHE A 32 -15.03 3.64 -5.74
C PHE A 32 -13.94 4.27 -6.61
N VAL A 33 -14.36 4.95 -7.66
CA VAL A 33 -13.50 5.78 -8.55
C VAL A 33 -14.11 7.16 -8.71
N PRO A 34 -13.31 8.24 -8.83
CA PRO A 34 -13.84 9.56 -9.15
C PRO A 34 -14.31 9.61 -10.61
N ASP A 35 -15.35 10.41 -10.90
CA ASP A 35 -15.84 10.66 -12.26
C ASP A 35 -14.72 11.07 -13.20
N SER A 36 -13.83 11.92 -12.72
CA SER A 36 -12.62 12.34 -13.42
C SER A 36 -11.45 12.47 -12.44
N ILE A 37 -10.23 12.25 -12.95
CA ILE A 37 -9.04 12.55 -12.15
C ILE A 37 -8.77 14.04 -12.27
N PRO A 38 -8.83 14.80 -11.16
CA PRO A 38 -8.70 16.26 -11.18
C PRO A 38 -7.28 16.69 -11.57
N LYS A 39 -7.13 17.91 -12.06
CA LYS A 39 -5.82 18.51 -12.31
C LYS A 39 -5.26 19.12 -11.03
N LEU A 40 -3.95 19.02 -10.87
CA LEU A 40 -3.24 19.69 -9.79
C LEU A 40 -3.22 21.21 -10.05
N ASN A 41 -3.62 22.00 -9.06
CA ASN A 41 -3.78 23.45 -9.20
C ASN A 41 -2.59 24.22 -8.60
N VAL A 42 -1.38 23.69 -8.82
CA VAL A 42 -0.10 24.26 -8.37
C VAL A 42 0.91 24.11 -9.51
N SER A 43 1.77 25.11 -9.73
CA SER A 43 2.83 25.02 -10.72
C SER A 43 3.89 24.01 -10.29
N LEU A 44 4.57 23.37 -11.26
CA LEU A 44 5.63 22.40 -11.00
C LEU A 44 6.80 23.03 -10.23
N GLU A 45 7.11 24.30 -10.50
CA GLU A 45 8.17 25.06 -9.82
C GLU A 45 7.80 25.39 -8.36
N ASP A 46 6.52 25.69 -8.09
CA ASP A 46 6.09 26.01 -6.73
C ASP A 46 6.10 24.76 -5.82
N LEU A 47 5.88 23.56 -6.38
CA LEU A 47 5.98 22.32 -5.63
C LEU A 47 7.36 22.15 -4.95
N THR A 48 8.44 22.68 -5.55
CA THR A 48 9.80 22.58 -4.98
C THR A 48 10.00 23.35 -3.68
N LYS A 49 9.09 24.27 -3.35
CA LYS A 49 9.12 25.13 -2.15
C LYS A 49 8.21 24.62 -1.04
N MET A 50 7.39 23.61 -1.34
CA MET A 50 6.35 23.09 -0.44
C MET A 50 6.89 21.96 0.43
N SER A 51 6.45 21.92 1.68
CA SER A 51 6.60 20.77 2.56
C SER A 51 5.75 19.59 2.08
N TYR A 52 6.00 18.39 2.62
CA TYR A 52 5.17 17.22 2.32
C TYR A 52 3.70 17.47 2.65
N GLN A 53 3.41 18.09 3.80
CA GLN A 53 2.04 18.39 4.25
C GLN A 53 1.35 19.40 3.31
N GLU A 54 2.06 20.39 2.80
CA GLU A 54 1.52 21.33 1.83
C GLU A 54 1.21 20.69 0.49
N ILE A 55 2.10 19.80 0.00
CA ILE A 55 1.84 18.99 -1.21
C ILE A 55 0.66 18.04 -0.97
N ALA A 56 0.59 17.40 0.21
CA ALA A 56 -0.53 16.54 0.58
C ALA A 56 -1.86 17.29 0.52
N TYR A 57 -1.92 18.50 1.07
CA TYR A 57 -3.11 19.33 0.99
C TYR A 57 -3.45 19.71 -0.46
N ALA A 58 -2.46 20.16 -1.24
CA ALA A 58 -2.65 20.55 -2.64
C ALA A 58 -3.21 19.41 -3.51
N VAL A 59 -2.76 18.17 -3.26
CA VAL A 59 -3.24 16.98 -3.98
C VAL A 59 -4.59 16.52 -3.46
N MET A 60 -4.70 16.32 -2.15
CA MET A 60 -5.86 15.66 -1.56
C MET A 60 -7.14 16.50 -1.61
N LYS A 61 -7.05 17.82 -1.55
CA LYS A 61 -8.21 18.72 -1.68
C LYS A 61 -8.93 18.60 -3.04
N GLU A 62 -8.20 18.21 -4.09
CA GLU A 62 -8.78 18.02 -5.42
C GLU A 62 -9.63 16.74 -5.50
N PHE A 63 -9.28 15.73 -4.69
CA PHE A 63 -10.04 14.48 -4.59
C PHE A 63 -11.12 14.52 -3.50
N LEU A 64 -10.82 15.11 -2.35
CA LEU A 64 -11.67 15.10 -1.17
C LEU A 64 -12.48 16.42 -1.06
N THR A 65 -13.23 16.73 -2.10
CA THR A 65 -13.85 18.03 -2.31
C THR A 65 -14.99 18.38 -1.35
N ASP A 66 -15.51 17.42 -0.62
CA ASP A 66 -16.50 17.63 0.44
C ASP A 66 -15.88 17.84 1.84
N PHE A 67 -14.54 17.71 1.97
CA PHE A 67 -13.82 18.11 3.17
C PHE A 67 -13.54 19.60 3.16
N THR A 68 -13.65 20.24 4.33
CA THR A 68 -13.20 21.63 4.47
C THR A 68 -11.67 21.68 4.53
N GLU A 69 -11.09 22.85 4.27
CA GLU A 69 -9.66 23.08 4.40
C GLU A 69 -9.13 22.72 5.80
N GLU A 70 -9.86 23.13 6.85
CA GLU A 70 -9.50 22.85 8.24
C GLU A 70 -9.54 21.35 8.55
N GLU A 71 -10.60 20.65 8.13
CA GLU A 71 -10.73 19.20 8.31
C GLU A 71 -9.57 18.46 7.65
N LEU A 72 -9.25 18.80 6.41
CA LEU A 72 -8.22 18.11 5.64
C LEU A 72 -6.82 18.40 6.19
N LYS A 73 -6.51 19.67 6.51
CA LYS A 73 -5.24 20.04 7.14
C LYS A 73 -5.05 19.37 8.51
N THR A 74 -6.12 19.25 9.29
CA THR A 74 -6.08 18.53 10.57
C THR A 74 -5.75 17.04 10.35
N CYS A 75 -6.41 16.38 9.39
CA CYS A 75 -6.09 14.98 9.06
C CYS A 75 -4.63 14.83 8.62
N ILE A 76 -4.13 15.71 7.76
CA ILE A 76 -2.76 15.69 7.25
C ILE A 76 -1.73 15.89 8.37
N ASN A 77 -1.92 16.89 9.21
CA ASN A 77 -0.96 17.21 10.28
C ASN A 77 -0.92 16.14 11.37
N ASN A 78 -2.05 15.49 11.65
CA ASN A 78 -2.10 14.36 12.60
C ASN A 78 -1.49 13.09 12.04
N ALA A 79 -1.43 12.95 10.72
CA ALA A 79 -0.87 11.78 10.05
C ALA A 79 0.64 11.88 9.83
N TYR A 80 1.09 13.02 9.31
CA TYR A 80 2.48 13.23 8.86
C TYR A 80 3.21 14.15 9.84
N ASP A 81 3.54 13.61 11.00
CA ASP A 81 4.17 14.29 12.11
C ASP A 81 5.46 13.57 12.56
N SER A 82 5.86 13.76 13.80
CA SER A 82 7.04 13.14 14.41
C SER A 82 7.01 11.59 14.52
N LYS A 83 5.94 10.94 14.06
CA LYS A 83 5.92 9.48 13.86
C LYS A 83 6.80 9.04 12.69
N PHE A 84 7.10 9.96 11.79
CA PHE A 84 8.10 9.76 10.75
C PHE A 84 9.48 10.20 11.26
N ASP A 85 10.52 9.46 10.93
CA ASP A 85 11.90 9.73 11.39
C ASP A 85 12.61 10.85 10.61
N THR A 86 11.91 11.44 9.63
CA THR A 86 12.37 12.60 8.86
C THR A 86 11.23 13.60 8.60
N GLU A 87 11.55 14.89 8.63
CA GLU A 87 10.60 15.96 8.30
C GLU A 87 10.16 15.96 6.83
N GLU A 88 10.96 15.35 5.95
CA GLU A 88 10.62 15.22 4.53
C GLU A 88 9.55 14.15 4.27
N ILE A 89 9.24 13.29 5.24
CA ILE A 89 8.27 12.19 5.19
C ILE A 89 8.60 11.14 4.12
N ALA A 90 8.88 11.56 2.89
CA ALA A 90 9.33 10.73 1.77
C ALA A 90 10.60 11.36 1.18
N VAL A 91 11.68 10.60 1.14
CA VAL A 91 13.01 11.07 0.73
C VAL A 91 13.38 10.46 -0.62
N THR A 92 13.88 11.29 -1.53
CA THR A 92 14.34 10.83 -2.85
C THR A 92 15.87 10.85 -2.91
N LYS A 93 16.50 9.66 -2.92
CA LYS A 93 17.95 9.48 -2.96
C LYS A 93 18.43 9.00 -4.32
N LYS A 94 19.48 9.62 -4.86
CA LYS A 94 20.14 9.13 -6.06
C LYS A 94 21.11 8.01 -5.70
N VAL A 95 20.91 6.82 -6.28
CA VAL A 95 21.72 5.63 -6.07
C VAL A 95 21.80 4.87 -7.40
N ASP A 96 22.97 4.42 -7.80
CA ASP A 96 23.22 3.58 -8.99
C ASP A 96 22.50 4.06 -10.27
N GLY A 97 22.49 5.36 -10.50
CA GLY A 97 21.89 5.96 -11.70
C GLY A 97 20.36 6.10 -11.67
N ALA A 98 19.68 5.67 -10.62
CA ALA A 98 18.25 5.87 -10.38
C ALA A 98 17.99 6.74 -9.13
N TYR A 99 16.72 7.09 -8.92
CA TYR A 99 16.26 7.86 -7.76
C TYR A 99 15.36 6.97 -6.91
N TYR A 100 15.83 6.55 -5.74
CA TYR A 100 15.06 5.72 -4.82
C TYR A 100 14.19 6.60 -3.95
N LEU A 101 12.88 6.46 -4.10
CA LEU A 101 11.87 7.13 -3.30
C LEU A 101 11.62 6.31 -2.03
N GLU A 102 12.28 6.68 -0.93
CA GLU A 102 12.19 6.00 0.35
C GLU A 102 10.84 6.30 1.02
N LEU A 103 9.96 5.30 1.08
CA LEU A 103 8.61 5.40 1.63
C LEU A 103 8.48 4.68 2.99
N PHE A 104 9.59 4.43 3.66
CA PHE A 104 9.67 3.59 4.86
C PHE A 104 10.10 4.35 6.13
N HIS A 105 9.95 5.65 6.14
CA HIS A 105 10.30 6.51 7.27
C HIS A 105 9.24 6.59 8.36
N GLY A 106 8.09 5.92 8.18
CA GLY A 106 6.98 5.91 9.13
C GLY A 106 7.13 4.87 10.24
N ALA A 107 6.12 4.84 11.12
CA ALA A 107 6.10 4.05 12.36
C ALA A 107 6.28 2.53 12.17
N THR A 108 6.03 1.99 10.99
CA THR A 108 6.17 0.54 10.72
C THR A 108 7.20 0.24 9.64
N ILE A 109 7.96 1.26 9.26
CA ILE A 109 9.06 1.17 8.30
C ILE A 109 8.70 0.53 6.96
N ALA A 110 7.48 0.82 6.46
CA ALA A 110 7.00 0.41 5.15
C ALA A 110 6.06 1.46 4.54
N PHE A 111 5.94 1.49 3.21
CA PHE A 111 5.14 2.48 2.46
C PHE A 111 3.66 2.53 2.86
N LYS A 112 3.17 1.46 3.49
CA LYS A 112 1.78 1.39 3.96
C LYS A 112 1.46 2.47 4.99
N ASP A 113 2.47 2.94 5.73
CA ASP A 113 2.34 4.05 6.67
C ASP A 113 1.88 5.34 5.99
N MET A 114 2.30 5.57 4.73
CA MET A 114 1.94 6.77 3.96
C MET A 114 0.43 6.96 3.81
N ALA A 115 -0.32 5.87 3.79
CA ALA A 115 -1.78 5.91 3.68
C ALA A 115 -2.49 5.51 4.99
N LEU A 116 -1.92 4.59 5.78
CA LEU A 116 -2.56 4.12 7.01
C LEU A 116 -2.37 5.07 8.19
N SER A 117 -1.42 6.00 8.13
CA SER A 117 -1.33 7.08 9.12
C SER A 117 -2.47 8.10 8.99
N ILE A 118 -2.95 8.35 7.78
CA ILE A 118 -4.02 9.36 7.55
C ILE A 118 -5.42 8.75 7.49
N LEU A 119 -5.57 7.49 7.08
CA LEU A 119 -6.88 6.86 6.90
C LEU A 119 -7.77 6.94 8.15
N PRO A 120 -7.29 6.72 9.40
CA PRO A 120 -8.11 6.84 10.59
C PRO A 120 -8.74 8.21 10.74
N HIS A 121 -7.97 9.27 10.50
CA HIS A 121 -8.44 10.66 10.59
C HIS A 121 -9.46 11.00 9.50
N LEU A 122 -9.24 10.49 8.28
CA LEU A 122 -10.22 10.61 7.19
C LEU A 122 -11.51 9.86 7.51
N LEU A 123 -11.43 8.65 8.09
CA LEU A 123 -12.60 7.85 8.46
C LEU A 123 -13.43 8.51 9.56
N VAL A 124 -12.80 8.98 10.63
CA VAL A 124 -13.50 9.67 11.73
C VAL A 124 -14.16 10.97 11.23
N THR A 125 -13.45 11.75 10.41
CA THR A 125 -14.00 12.95 9.79
C THR A 125 -15.18 12.61 8.88
N SER A 126 -15.04 11.54 8.05
CA SER A 126 -16.12 11.04 7.19
C SER A 126 -17.34 10.60 7.98
N ALA A 127 -17.16 9.87 9.08
CA ALA A 127 -18.24 9.44 9.95
C ALA A 127 -19.02 10.65 10.52
N ARG A 128 -18.31 11.64 11.03
CA ARG A 128 -18.90 12.89 11.55
C ARG A 128 -19.69 13.63 10.46
N LYS A 129 -19.14 13.76 9.26
CA LYS A 129 -19.80 14.42 8.11
C LYS A 129 -21.08 13.71 7.68
N ASN A 130 -21.10 12.40 7.77
CA ASN A 130 -22.26 11.56 7.41
C ASN A 130 -23.19 11.26 8.59
N ASN A 131 -23.06 11.99 9.72
CA ASN A 131 -23.86 11.82 10.94
C ASN A 131 -23.84 10.39 11.51
N VAL A 132 -22.79 9.62 11.25
CA VAL A 132 -22.58 8.31 11.85
C VAL A 132 -22.10 8.50 13.28
N LYS A 133 -22.82 7.90 14.23
CA LYS A 133 -22.52 7.96 15.67
C LYS A 133 -21.84 6.70 16.19
N ASN A 134 -21.89 5.64 15.41
CA ASN A 134 -21.29 4.37 15.78
C ASN A 134 -19.77 4.45 15.83
N GLU A 135 -19.18 3.78 16.80
CA GLU A 135 -17.73 3.56 16.83
C GLU A 135 -17.33 2.65 15.65
N ILE A 136 -16.27 3.03 14.94
CA ILE A 136 -15.83 2.31 13.74
C ILE A 136 -14.89 1.18 14.15
N VAL A 137 -15.28 -0.04 13.83
CA VAL A 137 -14.48 -1.24 14.08
C VAL A 137 -13.78 -1.65 12.79
N ILE A 138 -12.47 -1.50 12.76
CA ILE A 138 -11.63 -2.00 11.68
C ILE A 138 -11.30 -3.46 11.95
N LEU A 139 -11.68 -4.32 11.00
CA LEU A 139 -11.37 -5.73 11.05
C LEU A 139 -10.44 -6.10 9.91
N THR A 140 -9.29 -6.69 10.21
CA THR A 140 -8.25 -6.98 9.23
C THR A 140 -7.66 -8.37 9.43
N ALA A 141 -7.48 -9.11 8.33
CA ALA A 141 -6.58 -10.25 8.27
C ALA A 141 -5.26 -9.81 7.63
N THR A 142 -4.15 -10.27 8.17
CA THR A 142 -2.83 -9.87 7.70
C THR A 142 -1.84 -11.03 7.62
N SER A 143 -0.93 -10.95 6.65
CA SER A 143 0.30 -11.75 6.60
C SER A 143 1.51 -11.03 7.23
N GLY A 144 1.29 -9.90 7.93
CA GLY A 144 2.31 -9.13 8.66
C GLY A 144 2.17 -7.62 8.48
N ASP A 145 2.65 -7.06 7.37
CA ASP A 145 2.86 -5.62 7.17
C ASP A 145 1.60 -4.75 7.24
N THR A 146 0.53 -5.16 6.56
CA THR A 146 -0.69 -4.34 6.51
C THR A 146 -1.37 -4.26 7.87
N GLY A 147 -1.41 -5.37 8.61
CA GLY A 147 -1.99 -5.39 9.94
C GLY A 147 -1.21 -4.52 10.91
N LYS A 148 0.13 -4.61 10.89
CA LYS A 148 0.97 -3.77 11.74
C LYS A 148 0.81 -2.28 11.41
N ALA A 149 0.82 -1.91 10.14
CA ALA A 149 0.64 -0.51 9.74
C ALA A 149 -0.76 0.03 10.09
N ALA A 150 -1.80 -0.81 9.97
CA ALA A 150 -3.15 -0.45 10.41
C ALA A 150 -3.21 -0.29 11.94
N LEU A 151 -2.64 -1.22 12.72
CA LEU A 151 -2.55 -1.11 14.17
C LEU A 151 -1.89 0.20 14.60
N ALA A 152 -0.74 0.53 14.02
CA ALA A 152 0.00 1.76 14.36
C ALA A 152 -0.78 3.03 13.96
N GLY A 153 -1.44 3.01 12.79
CA GLY A 153 -2.22 4.16 12.31
C GLY A 153 -3.48 4.42 13.13
N PHE A 154 -4.17 3.36 13.57
CA PHE A 154 -5.42 3.46 14.34
C PHE A 154 -5.20 3.54 15.86
N ALA A 155 -3.98 3.31 16.36
CA ALA A 155 -3.69 3.35 17.79
C ALA A 155 -4.13 4.67 18.41
N ASP A 156 -4.98 4.58 19.45
CA ASP A 156 -5.50 5.71 20.23
C ASP A 156 -6.25 6.77 19.42
N VAL A 157 -6.72 6.46 18.19
CA VAL A 157 -7.61 7.35 17.43
C VAL A 157 -9.03 7.24 17.96
N PRO A 158 -9.59 8.32 18.57
CA PRO A 158 -10.90 8.28 19.17
C PRO A 158 -12.01 7.91 18.19
N GLY A 159 -12.98 7.11 18.63
CA GLY A 159 -14.11 6.65 17.82
C GLY A 159 -13.77 5.48 16.91
N THR A 160 -12.61 4.84 17.12
CA THR A 160 -12.19 3.65 16.36
C THR A 160 -11.75 2.52 17.27
N LYS A 161 -11.95 1.28 16.82
CA LYS A 161 -11.30 0.06 17.35
C LYS A 161 -10.68 -0.68 16.17
N ILE A 162 -9.54 -1.30 16.39
CA ILE A 162 -8.90 -2.14 15.38
C ILE A 162 -8.63 -3.55 15.92
N ILE A 163 -9.10 -4.54 15.18
CA ILE A 163 -8.92 -5.96 15.48
C ILE A 163 -8.20 -6.61 14.30
N VAL A 164 -7.02 -7.16 14.57
CA VAL A 164 -6.16 -7.79 13.56
C VAL A 164 -6.03 -9.28 13.85
N PHE A 165 -6.36 -10.09 12.85
CA PHE A 165 -6.11 -11.53 12.86
C PHE A 165 -4.89 -11.85 12.01
N TYR A 166 -4.00 -12.69 12.54
CA TYR A 166 -2.80 -13.15 11.81
C TYR A 166 -2.56 -14.65 12.03
N PRO A 167 -1.99 -15.37 11.05
CA PRO A 167 -1.63 -16.77 11.22
C PRO A 167 -0.44 -16.89 12.17
N LYS A 168 -0.62 -17.55 13.31
CA LYS A 168 0.41 -17.65 14.37
C LYS A 168 1.75 -18.20 13.89
N SER A 169 1.75 -19.06 12.89
CA SER A 169 2.95 -19.68 12.31
C SER A 169 3.27 -19.16 10.89
N GLY A 170 2.63 -18.05 10.46
CA GLY A 170 2.71 -17.58 9.06
C GLY A 170 3.31 -16.19 8.88
N VAL A 171 3.96 -15.63 9.91
CA VAL A 171 4.60 -14.32 9.87
C VAL A 171 6.03 -14.43 10.41
N SER A 172 6.93 -13.51 10.01
CA SER A 172 8.29 -13.50 10.55
C SER A 172 8.31 -13.13 12.04
N PRO A 173 9.35 -13.54 12.81
CA PRO A 173 9.48 -13.19 14.22
C PRO A 173 9.40 -11.67 14.48
N ILE A 174 10.04 -10.86 13.64
CA ILE A 174 9.99 -9.39 13.72
C ILE A 174 8.57 -8.88 13.48
N GLN A 175 7.89 -9.37 12.45
CA GLN A 175 6.51 -8.95 12.15
C GLN A 175 5.54 -9.35 13.26
N GLU A 176 5.67 -10.56 13.80
CA GLU A 176 4.87 -10.99 14.95
C GLU A 176 5.12 -10.08 16.16
N LYS A 177 6.39 -9.88 16.51
CA LYS A 177 6.78 -9.04 17.63
C LYS A 177 6.23 -7.61 17.48
N GLN A 178 6.29 -7.04 16.28
CA GLN A 178 5.71 -5.73 16.00
C GLN A 178 4.20 -5.66 16.29
N MET A 179 3.45 -6.73 16.01
CA MET A 179 2.00 -6.77 16.24
C MET A 179 1.67 -7.02 17.70
N VAL A 180 2.24 -8.07 18.31
CA VAL A 180 1.87 -8.48 19.68
C VAL A 180 2.34 -7.52 20.77
N THR A 181 3.24 -6.59 20.45
CA THR A 181 3.71 -5.53 21.34
C THR A 181 3.06 -4.17 21.05
N GLN A 182 2.10 -4.10 20.10
CA GLN A 182 1.43 -2.86 19.74
C GLN A 182 0.70 -2.26 20.96
N LYS A 183 1.00 -1.00 21.24
CA LYS A 183 0.30 -0.19 22.25
C LYS A 183 -0.94 0.47 21.66
N GLY A 184 -1.88 0.84 22.52
CA GLY A 184 -3.10 1.55 22.17
C GLY A 184 -4.32 0.88 22.83
N ASP A 185 -5.15 1.66 23.53
CA ASP A 185 -6.31 1.15 24.26
C ASP A 185 -7.41 0.59 23.35
N ASN A 186 -7.36 0.94 22.06
CA ASN A 186 -8.31 0.53 21.03
C ASN A 186 -7.75 -0.52 20.06
N THR A 187 -6.57 -1.10 20.34
CA THR A 187 -5.88 -2.06 19.45
C THR A 187 -5.99 -3.49 20.00
N TYR A 188 -6.31 -4.44 19.13
CA TYR A 188 -6.46 -5.85 19.48
C TYR A 188 -5.80 -6.72 18.41
N VAL A 189 -5.00 -7.70 18.84
CA VAL A 189 -4.29 -8.62 17.96
C VAL A 189 -4.58 -10.05 18.38
N ILE A 190 -4.99 -10.88 17.43
CA ILE A 190 -5.38 -12.26 17.67
C ILE A 190 -4.66 -13.18 16.69
N GLY A 191 -3.85 -14.09 17.23
CA GLY A 191 -3.28 -15.20 16.47
C GLY A 191 -4.35 -16.23 16.13
N ILE A 192 -4.34 -16.77 14.93
CA ILE A 192 -5.20 -17.91 14.58
C ILE A 192 -4.39 -19.17 14.34
N LYS A 193 -4.97 -20.31 14.70
CA LYS A 193 -4.48 -21.63 14.30
C LYS A 193 -5.00 -21.97 12.90
N GLY A 194 -4.28 -21.47 11.90
CA GLY A 194 -4.60 -21.57 10.49
C GLY A 194 -3.61 -20.77 9.66
N ASN A 195 -3.85 -20.70 8.37
CA ASN A 195 -3.05 -19.91 7.43
C ASN A 195 -3.69 -18.53 7.17
N PHE A 196 -3.05 -17.73 6.29
CA PHE A 196 -3.55 -16.39 5.94
C PHE A 196 -4.92 -16.43 5.23
N ASP A 197 -5.17 -17.43 4.39
CA ASP A 197 -6.46 -17.57 3.69
C ASP A 197 -7.58 -17.89 4.66
N ASP A 198 -7.30 -18.66 5.72
CA ASP A 198 -8.25 -18.93 6.80
C ASP A 198 -8.61 -17.64 7.55
N ALA A 199 -7.60 -16.81 7.90
CA ALA A 199 -7.83 -15.52 8.53
C ALA A 199 -8.69 -14.60 7.64
N GLN A 200 -8.34 -14.52 6.35
CA GLN A 200 -9.05 -13.68 5.39
C GLN A 200 -10.48 -14.15 5.16
N THR A 201 -10.69 -15.46 5.11
CA THR A 201 -12.02 -16.06 4.97
C THR A 201 -12.90 -15.76 6.19
N GLY A 202 -12.34 -15.89 7.41
CA GLY A 202 -13.03 -15.55 8.64
C GLY A 202 -13.46 -14.09 8.68
N VAL A 203 -12.56 -13.17 8.33
CA VAL A 203 -12.86 -11.73 8.26
C VAL A 203 -13.96 -11.45 7.21
N LYS A 204 -13.85 -11.99 6.00
CA LYS A 204 -14.88 -11.82 4.95
C LYS A 204 -16.25 -12.35 5.38
N LYS A 205 -16.28 -13.49 6.08
CA LYS A 205 -17.51 -14.07 6.62
C LYS A 205 -18.18 -13.12 7.61
N MET A 206 -17.43 -12.50 8.51
CA MET A 206 -17.95 -11.52 9.48
C MET A 206 -18.47 -10.26 8.78
N PHE A 207 -17.78 -9.73 7.78
CA PHE A 207 -18.27 -8.58 6.99
C PHE A 207 -19.59 -8.87 6.25
N SER A 208 -19.80 -10.10 5.82
CA SER A 208 -21.03 -10.51 5.11
C SER A 208 -22.16 -10.97 6.04
N ASN A 209 -21.90 -11.13 7.34
CA ASN A 209 -22.87 -11.58 8.33
C ASN A 209 -23.83 -10.44 8.71
N LYS A 210 -25.05 -10.46 8.17
CA LYS A 210 -26.08 -9.44 8.43
C LYS A 210 -26.59 -9.44 9.87
N GLU A 211 -26.59 -10.60 10.53
CA GLU A 211 -27.01 -10.71 11.95
C GLU A 211 -25.98 -10.06 12.84
N LEU A 212 -24.69 -10.36 12.62
CA LEU A 212 -23.60 -9.70 13.33
C LEU A 212 -23.62 -8.18 13.10
N ALA A 213 -23.76 -7.74 11.85
CA ALA A 213 -23.84 -6.32 11.52
C ALA A 213 -25.00 -5.61 12.25
N LYS A 214 -26.16 -6.28 12.38
CA LYS A 214 -27.30 -5.77 13.15
C LYS A 214 -26.97 -5.68 14.65
N VAL A 215 -26.44 -6.74 15.24
CA VAL A 215 -26.06 -6.75 16.67
C VAL A 215 -25.04 -5.64 16.97
N MET A 216 -24.03 -5.47 16.12
CA MET A 216 -23.06 -4.40 16.25
C MET A 216 -23.71 -3.01 16.20
N ASN A 217 -24.56 -2.78 15.20
CA ASN A 217 -25.25 -1.50 15.04
C ASN A 217 -26.18 -1.18 16.24
N ASP A 218 -26.91 -2.16 16.74
CA ASP A 218 -27.78 -2.02 17.91
C ASP A 218 -26.96 -1.68 19.19
N ASN A 219 -25.66 -1.99 19.22
CA ASN A 219 -24.73 -1.70 20.31
C ASN A 219 -23.78 -0.51 20.01
N GLY A 220 -24.03 0.25 18.95
CA GLY A 220 -23.26 1.46 18.64
C GLY A 220 -21.94 1.20 17.93
N PHE A 221 -21.78 0.06 17.27
CA PHE A 221 -20.59 -0.28 16.48
C PHE A 221 -20.95 -0.48 15.01
N GLN A 222 -19.98 -0.25 14.13
CA GLN A 222 -20.07 -0.65 12.73
C GLN A 222 -18.71 -1.06 12.17
N PHE A 223 -18.69 -2.06 11.30
CA PHE A 223 -17.48 -2.42 10.58
C PHE A 223 -17.10 -1.38 9.52
N SER A 224 -15.79 -1.20 9.35
CA SER A 224 -15.21 -0.56 8.18
C SER A 224 -13.89 -1.25 7.80
N SER A 225 -13.41 -0.96 6.60
CA SER A 225 -12.24 -1.63 6.04
C SER A 225 -11.06 -0.68 5.84
N ALA A 226 -9.91 -1.08 6.36
CA ALA A 226 -8.63 -0.44 6.08
C ALA A 226 -7.87 -1.09 4.90
N ASN A 227 -8.53 -1.89 4.07
CA ASN A 227 -7.92 -2.57 2.93
C ASN A 227 -7.43 -1.59 1.85
N SER A 228 -6.49 -2.03 1.02
CA SER A 228 -5.90 -1.21 -0.05
C SER A 228 -6.91 -0.74 -1.11
N ILE A 229 -8.09 -1.35 -1.17
CA ILE A 229 -9.18 -0.98 -2.07
C ILE A 229 -9.94 0.27 -1.63
N ASN A 230 -9.86 0.68 -0.36
CA ASN A 230 -10.47 1.93 0.10
C ASN A 230 -9.82 3.12 -0.61
N ILE A 231 -10.64 4.02 -1.18
CA ILE A 231 -10.14 5.21 -1.88
C ILE A 231 -9.34 6.14 -0.95
N GLY A 232 -9.65 6.14 0.35
CA GLY A 232 -8.88 6.84 1.39
C GLY A 232 -7.47 6.30 1.59
N ARG A 233 -7.15 5.13 1.02
CA ARG A 233 -5.78 4.59 0.95
C ARG A 233 -5.09 4.87 -0.37
N LEU A 234 -5.84 5.04 -1.45
CA LEU A 234 -5.27 5.33 -2.78
C LEU A 234 -4.84 6.81 -2.88
N VAL A 235 -5.71 7.73 -2.52
CA VAL A 235 -5.49 9.17 -2.71
C VAL A 235 -4.21 9.67 -1.99
N PRO A 236 -3.91 9.30 -0.73
CA PRO A 236 -2.68 9.72 -0.08
C PRO A 236 -1.40 9.25 -0.78
N GLN A 237 -1.47 8.16 -1.54
CA GLN A 237 -0.31 7.66 -2.27
C GLN A 237 0.05 8.48 -3.52
N VAL A 238 -0.87 9.27 -4.04
CA VAL A 238 -0.60 10.20 -5.14
C VAL A 238 0.42 11.27 -4.70
N VAL A 239 0.36 11.67 -3.43
CA VAL A 239 1.15 12.75 -2.84
C VAL A 239 2.65 12.51 -3.00
N TYR A 240 3.15 11.31 -2.69
CA TYR A 240 4.58 11.06 -2.72
C TYR A 240 5.16 10.97 -4.15
N TYR A 241 4.36 10.73 -5.17
CA TYR A 241 4.82 10.84 -6.56
C TYR A 241 4.89 12.29 -7.03
N VAL A 242 3.99 13.15 -6.56
CA VAL A 242 4.09 14.60 -6.76
C VAL A 242 5.34 15.14 -6.06
N LYS A 243 5.57 14.71 -4.80
CA LYS A 243 6.78 15.06 -4.04
C LYS A 243 8.06 14.58 -4.74
N ALA A 244 8.09 13.34 -5.24
CA ALA A 244 9.24 12.81 -5.96
C ALA A 244 9.59 13.64 -7.19
N TYR A 245 8.61 14.07 -7.97
CA TYR A 245 8.85 14.97 -9.10
C TYR A 245 9.43 16.32 -8.65
N ALA A 246 8.87 16.90 -7.58
CA ALA A 246 9.40 18.13 -7.00
C ALA A 246 10.85 17.98 -6.49
N ASP A 247 11.18 16.83 -5.91
CA ASP A 247 12.55 16.53 -5.47
C ASP A 247 13.53 16.43 -6.64
N LEU A 248 13.15 15.79 -7.74
CA LEU A 248 13.97 15.70 -8.95
C LEU A 248 14.20 17.09 -9.55
N LEU A 249 13.19 17.96 -9.58
CA LEU A 249 13.33 19.36 -9.97
C LEU A 249 14.33 20.10 -9.06
N LYS A 250 14.16 19.98 -7.75
CA LYS A 250 15.00 20.63 -6.74
C LYS A 250 16.45 20.16 -6.81
N GLN A 251 16.66 18.88 -7.14
CA GLN A 251 18.00 18.28 -7.31
C GLN A 251 18.62 18.59 -8.68
N GLY A 252 17.88 19.26 -9.59
CA GLY A 252 18.36 19.55 -10.95
C GLY A 252 18.47 18.29 -11.84
N ALA A 253 17.78 17.23 -11.51
CA ALA A 253 17.76 15.98 -12.26
C ALA A 253 16.98 16.09 -13.56
N LEU A 254 15.99 16.97 -13.61
CA LEU A 254 15.17 17.29 -14.78
C LEU A 254 14.72 18.76 -14.71
N LYS A 255 14.22 19.28 -15.81
CA LYS A 255 13.57 20.59 -15.89
C LYS A 255 12.04 20.44 -15.81
N ALA A 256 11.37 21.51 -15.41
CA ALA A 256 9.90 21.50 -15.37
C ALA A 256 9.31 21.14 -16.75
N GLY A 257 8.44 20.14 -16.76
CA GLY A 257 7.82 19.58 -17.94
C GLY A 257 8.59 18.41 -18.59
N GLU A 258 9.84 18.17 -18.22
CA GLU A 258 10.57 16.96 -18.65
C GLU A 258 10.02 15.73 -17.87
N PRO A 259 9.87 14.56 -18.52
CA PRO A 259 9.28 13.39 -17.87
C PRO A 259 10.26 12.69 -16.93
N MET A 260 9.73 12.06 -15.88
CA MET A 260 10.38 10.99 -15.14
C MET A 260 9.71 9.65 -15.44
N ASN A 261 10.44 8.56 -15.36
CA ASN A 261 9.85 7.22 -15.29
C ASN A 261 9.64 6.80 -13.84
N VAL A 262 8.71 5.87 -13.62
CA VAL A 262 8.41 5.32 -12.30
C VAL A 262 8.45 3.81 -12.33
N VAL A 263 9.19 3.20 -11.41
CA VAL A 263 9.29 1.75 -11.23
C VAL A 263 8.70 1.38 -9.87
N VAL A 264 7.75 0.46 -9.86
CA VAL A 264 7.01 0.13 -8.63
C VAL A 264 6.99 -1.36 -8.39
N PRO A 265 7.50 -1.84 -7.23
CA PRO A 265 7.28 -3.22 -6.80
C PRO A 265 5.78 -3.40 -6.52
N THR A 266 5.12 -4.24 -7.31
CA THR A 266 3.66 -4.21 -7.42
C THR A 266 3.02 -5.51 -6.96
N GLY A 267 2.13 -5.41 -5.97
CA GLY A 267 1.17 -6.43 -5.56
C GLY A 267 -0.25 -6.02 -5.93
N ASN A 268 -0.96 -5.39 -5.00
CA ASN A 268 -2.37 -4.99 -5.15
C ASN A 268 -2.62 -3.77 -6.06
N PHE A 269 -1.64 -3.34 -6.83
CA PHE A 269 -1.72 -2.27 -7.83
C PHE A 269 -2.02 -0.86 -7.29
N GLY A 270 -2.22 -0.67 -6.00
CA GLY A 270 -2.56 0.63 -5.41
C GLY A 270 -1.45 1.67 -5.61
N ASN A 271 -0.22 1.29 -5.33
CA ASN A 271 0.96 2.16 -5.41
C ASN A 271 1.20 2.66 -6.85
N ILE A 272 1.29 1.76 -7.83
CA ILE A 272 1.51 2.14 -9.24
C ILE A 272 0.30 2.89 -9.82
N LEU A 273 -0.92 2.56 -9.41
CA LEU A 273 -2.13 3.30 -9.79
C LEU A 273 -2.09 4.75 -9.28
N ALA A 274 -1.54 4.98 -8.09
CA ALA A 274 -1.35 6.33 -7.55
C ALA A 274 -0.38 7.16 -8.41
N SER A 275 0.68 6.56 -8.94
CA SER A 275 1.57 7.24 -9.91
C SER A 275 0.85 7.57 -11.21
N TYR A 276 -0.01 6.68 -11.69
CA TYR A 276 -0.87 6.97 -12.85
C TYR A 276 -1.83 8.14 -12.57
N TYR A 277 -2.41 8.21 -11.37
CA TYR A 277 -3.25 9.35 -10.96
C TYR A 277 -2.43 10.65 -10.92
N ALA A 278 -1.20 10.63 -10.40
CA ALA A 278 -0.30 11.79 -10.41
C ALA A 278 -0.04 12.28 -11.85
N LYS A 279 0.19 11.37 -12.80
CA LYS A 279 0.30 11.73 -14.23
C LYS A 279 -0.96 12.40 -14.75
N GLN A 280 -2.12 11.83 -14.46
CA GLN A 280 -3.40 12.39 -14.89
C GLN A 280 -3.66 13.77 -14.28
N MET A 281 -3.16 14.03 -13.07
CA MET A 281 -3.19 15.36 -12.43
C MET A 281 -2.28 16.39 -13.12
N GLY A 282 -1.36 15.95 -13.97
CA GLY A 282 -0.46 16.83 -14.72
C GLY A 282 1.03 16.72 -14.39
N ILE A 283 1.40 15.76 -13.51
CA ILE A 283 2.83 15.47 -13.26
C ILE A 283 3.41 14.77 -14.50
N PRO A 284 4.54 15.25 -15.06
CA PRO A 284 5.16 14.63 -16.23
C PRO A 284 5.77 13.28 -15.88
N ILE A 285 5.03 12.20 -16.11
CA ILE A 285 5.50 10.83 -15.96
C ILE A 285 5.51 10.18 -17.34
N GLY A 286 6.66 9.63 -17.74
CA GLY A 286 6.85 8.99 -19.04
C GLY A 286 6.30 7.56 -19.05
N LYS A 287 7.01 6.65 -18.37
CA LYS A 287 6.67 5.22 -18.31
C LYS A 287 6.44 4.76 -16.87
N PHE A 288 5.60 3.75 -16.76
CA PHE A 288 5.32 3.01 -15.54
C PHE A 288 5.88 1.59 -15.68
N VAL A 289 6.88 1.26 -14.90
CA VAL A 289 7.44 -0.10 -14.86
C VAL A 289 6.80 -0.86 -13.72
N CYS A 290 5.95 -1.82 -14.05
CA CYS A 290 5.28 -2.70 -13.10
C CYS A 290 6.19 -3.89 -12.81
N ALA A 291 6.82 -3.88 -11.65
CA ALA A 291 7.72 -4.96 -11.23
C ALA A 291 6.93 -6.05 -10.49
N SER A 292 7.09 -7.29 -10.92
CA SER A 292 6.57 -8.50 -10.28
C SER A 292 7.71 -9.33 -9.70
N ASN A 293 7.43 -10.13 -8.67
CA ASN A 293 8.30 -11.22 -8.26
C ASN A 293 7.94 -12.52 -9.01
N LYS A 294 8.27 -13.69 -8.47
CA LYS A 294 7.93 -14.99 -9.06
C LYS A 294 6.43 -15.18 -9.30
N ASN A 295 5.57 -14.51 -8.50
CA ASN A 295 4.12 -14.43 -8.73
C ASN A 295 3.83 -13.36 -9.81
N LYS A 296 4.17 -13.64 -11.04
CA LYS A 296 4.24 -12.69 -12.15
C LYS A 296 2.93 -12.50 -12.92
N VAL A 297 1.78 -12.56 -12.26
CA VAL A 297 0.47 -12.42 -12.90
C VAL A 297 0.32 -11.09 -13.64
N LEU A 298 0.84 -9.99 -13.07
CA LEU A 298 0.80 -8.66 -13.69
C LEU A 298 1.75 -8.56 -14.88
N PHE A 299 2.95 -9.12 -14.80
CA PHE A 299 3.86 -9.19 -15.95
C PHE A 299 3.18 -9.88 -17.14
N ASP A 300 2.63 -11.07 -16.92
CA ASP A 300 1.96 -11.83 -17.99
C ASP A 300 0.73 -11.06 -18.53
N PHE A 301 0.00 -10.34 -17.68
CA PHE A 301 -1.12 -9.49 -18.09
C PHE A 301 -0.67 -8.35 -19.01
N PHE A 302 0.38 -7.61 -18.68
CA PHE A 302 0.88 -6.52 -19.53
C PHE A 302 1.42 -7.03 -20.87
N GLU A 303 2.06 -8.20 -20.88
CA GLU A 303 2.56 -8.81 -22.12
C GLU A 303 1.43 -9.29 -23.04
N THR A 304 0.42 -9.95 -22.48
CA THR A 304 -0.57 -10.69 -23.27
C THR A 304 -1.94 -10.04 -23.36
N GLY A 305 -2.30 -9.19 -22.41
CA GLY A 305 -3.68 -8.71 -22.22
C GLY A 305 -4.59 -9.72 -21.51
N LYS A 306 -4.06 -10.90 -21.15
CA LYS A 306 -4.78 -11.93 -20.40
C LYS A 306 -4.41 -11.86 -18.91
N TYR A 307 -5.41 -11.68 -18.05
CA TYR A 307 -5.25 -11.86 -16.62
C TYR A 307 -5.69 -13.28 -16.25
N ASP A 308 -4.80 -14.04 -15.58
CA ASP A 308 -5.05 -15.43 -15.24
C ASP A 308 -4.51 -15.72 -13.83
N ARG A 309 -5.45 -15.98 -12.89
CA ARG A 309 -5.12 -16.36 -11.50
C ARG A 309 -4.99 -17.87 -11.30
N ASN A 310 -5.31 -18.67 -12.32
CA ASN A 310 -5.25 -20.13 -12.26
C ASN A 310 -3.83 -20.64 -12.43
N ARG A 311 -2.98 -20.33 -11.44
CA ARG A 311 -1.55 -20.64 -11.43
C ARG A 311 -1.08 -21.00 -10.04
N GLU A 312 0.12 -21.56 -9.96
CA GLU A 312 0.77 -21.84 -8.70
C GLU A 312 1.06 -20.54 -7.94
N PHE A 313 0.90 -20.58 -6.62
CA PHE A 313 1.25 -19.51 -5.70
C PHE A 313 2.62 -19.82 -5.07
N TYR A 314 3.51 -18.85 -5.08
CA TYR A 314 4.84 -18.95 -4.51
C TYR A 314 4.98 -18.03 -3.30
N VAL A 315 5.52 -18.56 -2.20
CA VAL A 315 5.99 -17.75 -1.08
C VAL A 315 7.40 -17.28 -1.40
N THR A 316 7.63 -15.97 -1.40
CA THR A 316 8.91 -15.37 -1.80
C THR A 316 9.51 -14.52 -0.68
N THR A 317 10.74 -14.03 -0.89
CA THR A 317 11.40 -13.07 0.00
C THR A 317 10.81 -11.65 -0.09
N SER A 318 9.90 -11.40 -1.03
CA SER A 318 9.16 -10.13 -1.20
C SER A 318 7.64 -10.32 -1.00
N PRO A 319 7.19 -10.67 0.22
CA PRO A 319 5.84 -11.19 0.47
C PRO A 319 4.70 -10.20 0.18
N SER A 320 4.93 -8.89 0.19
CA SER A 320 3.89 -7.91 -0.18
C SER A 320 3.52 -7.96 -1.67
N MET A 321 4.31 -8.64 -2.49
CA MET A 321 4.08 -8.86 -3.92
C MET A 321 3.54 -10.27 -4.21
N ASP A 322 3.38 -11.13 -3.19
CA ASP A 322 2.85 -12.48 -3.33
C ASP A 322 1.32 -12.41 -3.48
N ILE A 323 0.86 -12.27 -4.71
CA ILE A 323 -0.56 -12.17 -5.03
C ILE A 323 -0.90 -12.98 -6.30
N LEU A 324 -2.14 -13.48 -6.34
CA LEU A 324 -2.77 -14.00 -7.55
C LEU A 324 -3.87 -13.08 -8.07
N ILE A 325 -4.44 -12.23 -7.21
CA ILE A 325 -5.43 -11.22 -7.56
C ILE A 325 -4.92 -9.85 -7.15
N SER A 326 -4.70 -8.99 -8.13
CA SER A 326 -4.27 -7.61 -7.94
C SER A 326 -5.50 -6.69 -7.85
N SER A 327 -5.93 -6.39 -6.63
CA SER A 327 -7.26 -5.84 -6.35
C SER A 327 -7.52 -4.47 -6.96
N ASN A 328 -6.55 -3.54 -6.95
CA ASN A 328 -6.76 -2.20 -7.52
C ASN A 328 -6.57 -2.14 -9.04
N LEU A 329 -6.14 -3.25 -9.67
CA LEU A 329 -6.09 -3.32 -11.12
C LEU A 329 -7.50 -3.11 -11.73
N GLU A 330 -8.56 -3.45 -11.02
CA GLU A 330 -9.94 -3.20 -11.42
C GLU A 330 -10.18 -1.71 -11.76
N ARG A 331 -9.59 -0.79 -11.00
CA ARG A 331 -9.67 0.66 -11.31
C ARG A 331 -8.99 1.03 -12.63
N MET A 332 -7.88 0.37 -12.95
CA MET A 332 -7.22 0.54 -14.24
C MET A 332 -8.04 -0.08 -15.37
N ILE A 333 -8.57 -1.30 -15.19
CA ILE A 333 -9.45 -1.96 -16.15
C ILE A 333 -10.66 -1.09 -16.48
N TYR A 334 -11.29 -0.49 -15.45
CA TYR A 334 -12.38 0.46 -15.64
C TYR A 334 -11.96 1.65 -16.51
N ARG A 335 -10.77 2.25 -16.24
CA ARG A 335 -10.27 3.40 -17.00
C ARG A 335 -9.98 3.07 -18.47
N ILE A 336 -9.25 1.99 -18.73
CA ILE A 336 -8.90 1.60 -20.11
C ILE A 336 -10.09 1.04 -20.89
N ALA A 337 -11.17 0.65 -20.22
CA ALA A 337 -12.46 0.36 -20.85
C ALA A 337 -13.27 1.63 -21.24
N GLY A 338 -12.66 2.81 -21.17
CA GLY A 338 -13.33 4.07 -21.43
C GLY A 338 -14.36 4.46 -20.35
N ASN A 339 -14.13 4.04 -19.11
CA ASN A 339 -15.04 4.19 -17.97
C ASN A 339 -16.36 3.42 -18.13
N ASP A 340 -16.36 2.32 -18.87
CA ASP A 340 -17.51 1.45 -19.03
C ASP A 340 -17.63 0.47 -17.84
N ALA A 341 -18.50 0.81 -16.89
CA ALA A 341 -18.77 0.00 -15.70
C ALA A 341 -19.33 -1.40 -16.05
N LYS A 342 -20.13 -1.51 -17.10
CA LYS A 342 -20.70 -2.81 -17.52
C LYS A 342 -19.62 -3.73 -18.07
N GLN A 343 -18.69 -3.18 -18.85
CA GLN A 343 -17.56 -3.95 -19.37
C GLN A 343 -16.62 -4.36 -18.23
N CYS A 344 -16.28 -3.45 -17.32
CA CYS A 344 -15.49 -3.77 -16.13
C CYS A 344 -16.13 -4.88 -15.30
N ALA A 345 -17.45 -4.78 -15.03
CA ALA A 345 -18.19 -5.82 -14.30
C ALA A 345 -18.09 -7.20 -14.94
N LYS A 346 -18.17 -7.29 -16.30
CA LYS A 346 -18.03 -8.56 -17.01
C LYS A 346 -16.66 -9.21 -16.77
N PHE A 347 -15.57 -8.42 -16.80
CA PHE A 347 -14.23 -8.93 -16.51
C PHE A 347 -14.10 -9.42 -15.07
N MET A 348 -14.68 -8.70 -14.10
CA MET A 348 -14.62 -9.09 -12.69
C MET A 348 -15.47 -10.34 -12.40
N VAL A 349 -16.59 -10.52 -13.09
CA VAL A 349 -17.38 -11.76 -13.05
C VAL A 349 -16.59 -12.92 -13.62
N ALA A 350 -15.95 -12.75 -14.78
CA ALA A 350 -15.09 -13.78 -15.39
C ALA A 350 -13.93 -14.16 -14.46
N LEU A 351 -13.25 -13.16 -13.85
CA LEU A 351 -12.17 -13.40 -12.88
C LEU A 351 -12.68 -14.23 -11.68
N THR A 352 -13.87 -13.95 -11.20
CA THR A 352 -14.46 -14.68 -10.06
C THR A 352 -14.84 -16.09 -10.43
N LYS A 353 -15.50 -16.28 -11.59
CA LYS A 353 -16.10 -17.55 -12.02
C LYS A 353 -15.06 -18.47 -12.69
N ASP A 354 -14.31 -17.92 -13.64
CA ASP A 354 -13.42 -18.69 -14.52
C ASP A 354 -11.95 -18.54 -14.11
N GLY A 355 -11.64 -17.58 -13.25
CA GLY A 355 -10.28 -17.28 -12.79
C GLY A 355 -9.46 -16.46 -13.77
N GLU A 356 -10.04 -16.07 -14.92
CA GLU A 356 -9.32 -15.37 -15.98
C GLU A 356 -10.21 -14.43 -16.80
N TYR A 357 -9.60 -13.46 -17.45
CA TYR A 357 -10.23 -12.63 -18.49
C TYR A 357 -9.20 -12.14 -19.48
N VAL A 358 -9.66 -11.71 -20.66
CA VAL A 358 -8.82 -11.10 -21.71
C VAL A 358 -9.40 -9.73 -22.05
N ILE A 359 -8.57 -8.69 -21.97
CA ILE A 359 -8.96 -7.33 -22.40
C ILE A 359 -8.93 -7.22 -23.92
N THR A 360 -9.66 -6.23 -24.45
CA THR A 360 -9.65 -5.98 -25.91
C THR A 360 -8.33 -5.36 -26.38
N ASP A 361 -8.06 -5.46 -27.68
CA ASP A 361 -6.87 -4.82 -28.27
C ASP A 361 -6.85 -3.29 -28.06
N ALA A 362 -8.03 -2.66 -28.12
CA ALA A 362 -8.17 -1.23 -27.83
C ALA A 362 -7.78 -0.91 -26.38
N MET A 363 -8.23 -1.71 -25.41
CA MET A 363 -7.84 -1.56 -24.01
C MET A 363 -6.34 -1.83 -23.80
N LYS A 364 -5.77 -2.81 -24.53
CA LYS A 364 -4.34 -3.10 -24.46
C LYS A 364 -3.50 -1.91 -24.99
N ALA A 365 -3.97 -1.22 -26.02
CA ALA A 365 -3.31 -0.03 -26.54
C ALA A 365 -3.24 1.12 -25.51
N GLU A 366 -4.27 1.27 -24.66
CA GLU A 366 -4.27 2.25 -23.56
C GLU A 366 -3.21 1.96 -22.48
N LEU A 367 -2.69 0.73 -22.42
CA LEU A 367 -1.61 0.34 -21.51
C LEU A 367 -0.21 0.55 -22.09
N SER A 368 -0.04 1.20 -23.23
CA SER A 368 1.25 1.42 -23.92
C SER A 368 2.30 2.18 -23.11
N GLU A 369 1.89 2.89 -22.05
CA GLU A 369 2.79 3.55 -21.11
C GLU A 369 3.29 2.64 -19.99
N PHE A 370 2.70 1.45 -19.84
CA PHE A 370 3.10 0.47 -18.86
C PHE A 370 4.07 -0.54 -19.47
N PHE A 371 5.09 -0.89 -18.72
CA PHE A 371 6.06 -1.95 -19.02
C PHE A 371 6.07 -2.96 -17.90
N GLY A 372 5.74 -4.21 -18.18
CA GLY A 372 5.84 -5.30 -17.22
C GLY A 372 7.25 -5.87 -17.18
N ALA A 373 7.74 -6.14 -15.98
CA ALA A 373 8.97 -6.91 -15.77
C ALA A 373 8.87 -7.75 -14.49
N PHE A 374 9.70 -8.76 -14.34
CA PHE A 374 9.76 -9.55 -13.10
C PHE A 374 11.20 -9.90 -12.72
N GLY A 375 11.44 -10.06 -11.41
CA GLY A 375 12.70 -10.56 -10.85
C GLY A 375 12.53 -11.94 -10.21
N SER A 376 13.50 -12.83 -10.42
CA SER A 376 13.60 -14.08 -9.65
C SER A 376 14.20 -13.81 -8.26
N GLU A 377 14.12 -14.81 -7.37
CA GLU A 377 14.75 -14.73 -6.04
C GLU A 377 16.27 -14.54 -6.15
N GLU A 378 16.91 -15.25 -7.10
CA GLU A 378 18.35 -15.13 -7.34
C GLU A 378 18.72 -13.76 -7.89
N GLU A 379 17.98 -13.24 -8.89
CA GLU A 379 18.22 -11.90 -9.44
C GLU A 379 18.04 -10.83 -8.36
N THR A 380 17.06 -11.02 -7.47
CA THR A 380 16.79 -10.11 -6.35
C THR A 380 17.96 -10.08 -5.37
N ALA A 381 18.46 -11.25 -4.94
CA ALA A 381 19.60 -11.34 -4.03
C ALA A 381 20.87 -10.75 -4.66
N VAL A 382 21.15 -11.08 -5.92
CA VAL A 382 22.30 -10.51 -6.67
C VAL A 382 22.20 -8.98 -6.74
N LYS A 383 21.01 -8.43 -6.97
CA LYS A 383 20.81 -6.97 -7.05
C LYS A 383 21.05 -6.27 -5.72
N ILE A 384 20.60 -6.84 -4.60
CA ILE A 384 20.90 -6.30 -3.25
C ILE A 384 22.42 -6.20 -3.06
N LYS A 385 23.14 -7.29 -3.34
CA LYS A 385 24.60 -7.34 -3.18
C LYS A 385 25.33 -6.38 -4.12
N GLU A 386 24.94 -6.34 -5.39
CA GLU A 386 25.55 -5.48 -6.41
C GLU A 386 25.48 -4.00 -6.01
N VAL A 387 24.29 -3.51 -5.61
CA VAL A 387 24.12 -2.11 -5.22
C VAL A 387 24.82 -1.82 -3.89
N TYR A 388 24.81 -2.76 -2.96
CA TYR A 388 25.56 -2.63 -1.73
C TYR A 388 27.08 -2.53 -1.99
N ASP A 389 27.64 -3.42 -2.78
CA ASP A 389 29.09 -3.45 -3.07
C ASP A 389 29.54 -2.18 -3.81
N LYS A 390 28.70 -1.65 -4.69
CA LYS A 390 29.01 -0.48 -5.52
C LYS A 390 28.78 0.86 -4.84
N GLU A 391 27.67 1.00 -4.14
CA GLU A 391 27.20 2.29 -3.62
C GLU A 391 27.12 2.34 -2.07
N GLY A 392 27.30 1.18 -1.40
CA GLY A 392 27.06 1.06 0.04
C GLY A 392 25.58 1.22 0.44
N TYR A 393 24.68 1.24 -0.53
CA TYR A 393 23.26 1.37 -0.27
C TYR A 393 22.60 0.00 -0.09
N VAL A 394 21.92 -0.17 1.04
CA VAL A 394 21.20 -1.41 1.34
C VAL A 394 19.70 -1.20 1.11
N MET A 395 19.14 -2.02 0.25
CA MET A 395 17.71 -2.01 -0.05
C MET A 395 17.01 -3.28 0.44
N ASP A 396 15.71 -3.19 0.65
CA ASP A 396 14.88 -4.36 0.94
C ASP A 396 14.61 -5.20 -0.32
N THR A 397 14.10 -6.39 -0.11
CA THR A 397 13.84 -7.35 -1.19
C THR A 397 12.83 -6.86 -2.23
N HIS A 398 11.78 -6.12 -1.83
CA HIS A 398 10.79 -5.55 -2.77
C HIS A 398 11.41 -4.47 -3.66
N THR A 399 12.19 -3.58 -3.07
CA THR A 399 12.94 -2.55 -3.80
C THR A 399 13.94 -3.19 -4.76
N ALA A 400 14.57 -4.29 -4.37
CA ALA A 400 15.49 -5.02 -5.23
C ALA A 400 14.79 -5.64 -6.45
N VAL A 401 13.60 -6.22 -6.29
CA VAL A 401 12.78 -6.68 -7.43
C VAL A 401 12.49 -5.52 -8.39
N ALA A 402 12.16 -4.34 -7.87
CA ALA A 402 11.94 -3.15 -8.71
C ALA A 402 13.22 -2.69 -9.43
N ALA A 403 14.38 -2.76 -8.77
CA ALA A 403 15.66 -2.44 -9.38
C ALA A 403 16.03 -3.42 -10.50
N VAL A 404 15.77 -4.73 -10.33
CA VAL A 404 15.90 -5.75 -11.39
C VAL A 404 14.99 -5.43 -12.57
N ALA A 405 13.72 -5.07 -12.29
CA ALA A 405 12.77 -4.70 -13.33
C ALA A 405 13.21 -3.45 -14.10
N TYR A 406 13.83 -2.47 -13.44
CA TYR A 406 14.41 -1.30 -14.08
C TYR A 406 15.56 -1.67 -15.02
N ASP A 407 16.46 -2.56 -14.63
CA ASP A 407 17.53 -3.02 -15.51
C ASP A 407 16.98 -3.73 -16.75
N LYS A 408 15.96 -4.57 -16.59
CA LYS A 408 15.27 -5.22 -17.71
C LYS A 408 14.57 -4.20 -18.63
N TYR A 409 13.97 -3.16 -18.06
CA TYR A 409 13.39 -2.05 -18.82
C TYR A 409 14.45 -1.33 -19.66
N LYS A 410 15.59 -0.94 -19.08
CA LYS A 410 16.70 -0.29 -19.79
C LYS A 410 17.22 -1.17 -20.94
N ALA A 411 17.42 -2.46 -20.64
CA ALA A 411 17.91 -3.40 -21.65
C ALA A 411 16.94 -3.58 -22.83
N ALA A 412 15.63 -3.58 -22.56
CA ALA A 412 14.61 -3.78 -23.59
C ALA A 412 14.33 -2.51 -24.42
N THR A 413 14.44 -1.32 -23.82
CA THR A 413 14.04 -0.06 -24.47
C THR A 413 15.19 0.83 -24.91
N GLY A 414 16.38 0.65 -24.31
CA GLY A 414 17.52 1.55 -24.47
C GLY A 414 17.34 2.91 -23.76
N ASP A 415 16.30 3.07 -22.94
CA ASP A 415 16.06 4.29 -22.18
C ASP A 415 16.87 4.29 -20.88
N ASP A 416 18.09 4.77 -20.97
CA ASP A 416 19.01 4.97 -19.85
C ASP A 416 19.15 6.46 -19.43
N LYS A 417 18.41 7.37 -20.08
CA LYS A 417 18.54 8.82 -19.93
C LYS A 417 17.42 9.47 -19.16
N THR A 418 16.20 8.93 -19.26
CA THR A 418 15.05 9.49 -18.55
C THR A 418 15.24 9.28 -17.03
N PRO A 419 15.24 10.37 -16.23
CA PRO A 419 15.32 10.23 -14.77
C PRO A 419 14.25 9.27 -14.28
N THR A 420 14.66 8.23 -13.55
CA THR A 420 13.75 7.15 -13.15
C THR A 420 13.68 7.06 -11.63
N VAL A 421 12.46 7.10 -11.11
CA VAL A 421 12.15 6.95 -9.69
C VAL A 421 11.75 5.51 -9.42
N ILE A 422 12.47 4.85 -8.49
CA ILE A 422 12.15 3.51 -7.98
C ILE A 422 11.48 3.67 -6.62
N ALA A 423 10.26 3.18 -6.46
CA ALA A 423 9.57 3.19 -5.17
C ALA A 423 10.26 2.20 -4.22
N SER A 424 10.93 2.73 -3.19
CA SER A 424 11.57 1.95 -2.13
C SER A 424 10.58 1.76 -0.99
N THR A 425 9.93 0.59 -0.97
CA THR A 425 8.66 0.39 -0.25
C THR A 425 8.80 -0.12 1.16
N ALA A 426 9.98 -0.58 1.56
CA ALA A 426 10.25 -1.01 2.93
C ALA A 426 11.71 -0.76 3.33
N SER A 427 11.93 -0.59 4.63
CA SER A 427 13.28 -0.58 5.18
C SER A 427 13.91 -1.97 5.09
N PRO A 428 15.22 -2.08 4.81
CA PRO A 428 15.93 -3.35 4.85
C PRO A 428 15.83 -4.05 6.21
N TYR A 429 15.68 -3.30 7.28
CA TYR A 429 15.50 -3.83 8.64
C TYR A 429 14.19 -4.61 8.84
N LYS A 430 13.22 -4.48 7.95
CA LYS A 430 11.98 -5.25 8.01
C LYS A 430 12.15 -6.68 7.48
N PHE A 431 13.12 -6.87 6.60
CA PHE A 431 13.45 -8.14 5.95
C PHE A 431 14.92 -8.50 6.17
N THR A 432 15.41 -8.26 7.37
CA THR A 432 16.82 -8.32 7.75
C THR A 432 17.49 -9.63 7.33
N ARG A 433 16.84 -10.78 7.59
CA ARG A 433 17.40 -12.09 7.23
C ARG A 433 17.66 -12.19 5.72
N SER A 434 16.66 -11.98 4.90
CA SER A 434 16.80 -12.06 3.43
C SER A 434 17.81 -11.05 2.87
N VAL A 435 17.90 -9.87 3.48
CA VAL A 435 18.87 -8.85 3.08
C VAL A 435 20.28 -9.25 3.47
N MET A 436 20.50 -9.78 4.68
CA MET A 436 21.81 -10.25 5.13
C MET A 436 22.27 -11.47 4.35
N ASP A 437 21.38 -12.44 4.11
CA ASP A 437 21.68 -13.61 3.26
C ASP A 437 22.15 -13.21 1.85
N ALA A 438 21.56 -12.14 1.31
CA ALA A 438 21.96 -11.62 0.00
C ALA A 438 23.32 -10.90 0.02
N ILE A 439 23.63 -10.13 1.09
CA ILE A 439 24.90 -9.41 1.23
C ILE A 439 26.05 -10.37 1.50
N ASP A 440 25.91 -11.20 2.53
CA ASP A 440 26.88 -12.21 2.90
C ASP A 440 26.22 -13.35 3.70
N PRO A 441 26.03 -14.54 3.11
CA PRO A 441 25.39 -15.69 3.77
C PRO A 441 26.20 -16.24 4.95
N ALA A 442 27.42 -15.76 5.19
CA ALA A 442 28.19 -16.10 6.39
C ALA A 442 27.61 -15.47 7.67
N TYR A 443 26.78 -14.44 7.56
CA TYR A 443 26.03 -13.85 8.67
C TYR A 443 24.75 -14.64 8.95
N ASP A 444 24.91 -15.91 9.35
CA ASP A 444 23.79 -16.76 9.73
C ASP A 444 23.66 -16.78 11.26
N ALA A 445 22.64 -16.10 11.79
CA ALA A 445 22.28 -16.09 13.20
C ALA A 445 20.87 -16.67 13.39
N GLU A 446 20.65 -17.39 14.50
CA GLU A 446 19.33 -17.96 14.82
C GLU A 446 18.32 -16.85 15.16
N ASP A 447 18.77 -15.80 15.84
CA ASP A 447 17.93 -14.65 16.25
C ASP A 447 17.99 -13.55 15.17
N ASP A 448 16.81 -13.16 14.69
CA ASP A 448 16.67 -12.06 13.73
C ASP A 448 17.16 -10.71 14.28
N PHE A 449 17.15 -10.50 15.61
CA PHE A 449 17.68 -9.28 16.23
C PHE A 449 19.20 -9.23 16.24
N GLU A 450 19.91 -10.38 16.28
CA GLU A 450 21.35 -10.43 16.06
C GLU A 450 21.69 -10.01 14.63
N LEU A 451 20.89 -10.45 13.64
CA LEU A 451 21.03 -10.03 12.24
C LEU A 451 20.75 -8.53 12.06
N VAL A 452 19.85 -7.94 12.84
CA VAL A 452 19.64 -6.48 12.85
C VAL A 452 20.90 -5.75 13.25
N ASP A 453 21.63 -6.22 14.26
CA ASP A 453 22.88 -5.61 14.70
C ASP A 453 23.99 -5.75 13.65
N GLU A 454 24.06 -6.91 12.98
CA GLU A 454 24.99 -7.10 11.86
C GLU A 454 24.62 -6.21 10.66
N LEU A 455 23.34 -6.10 10.32
CA LEU A 455 22.88 -5.20 9.26
C LEU A 455 23.23 -3.72 9.57
N ASN A 456 23.13 -3.30 10.83
CA ASN A 456 23.57 -1.96 11.25
C ASN A 456 25.08 -1.74 11.01
N LYS A 457 25.92 -2.72 11.33
CA LYS A 457 27.36 -2.66 11.08
C LYS A 457 27.69 -2.58 9.60
N VAL A 458 26.98 -3.35 8.79
CA VAL A 458 27.16 -3.44 7.34
C VAL A 458 26.63 -2.19 6.63
N SER A 459 25.39 -1.80 6.90
CA SER A 459 24.73 -0.68 6.23
C SER A 459 25.18 0.69 6.71
N LYS A 460 25.72 0.76 7.93
CA LYS A 460 26.05 2.02 8.64
C LYS A 460 24.83 2.95 8.81
N THR A 461 23.63 2.43 8.65
CA THR A 461 22.38 3.15 8.88
C THR A 461 21.87 2.85 10.29
N ALA A 462 21.30 3.86 10.96
CA ALA A 462 20.73 3.67 12.28
C ALA A 462 19.61 2.61 12.24
N ILE A 463 19.55 1.78 13.29
CA ILE A 463 18.44 0.85 13.47
C ILE A 463 17.19 1.69 13.69
N PRO A 464 16.09 1.45 12.91
CA PRO A 464 14.87 2.20 13.09
C PRO A 464 14.29 2.02 14.50
N LYS A 465 13.75 3.11 15.06
CA LYS A 465 13.09 3.10 16.37
C LYS A 465 12.03 1.99 16.48
N ALA A 466 11.29 1.75 15.39
CA ALA A 466 10.30 0.68 15.29
C ALA A 466 10.86 -0.75 15.51
N ILE A 467 12.16 -0.95 15.31
CA ILE A 467 12.85 -2.23 15.58
C ILE A 467 13.45 -2.22 16.98
N GLU A 468 14.12 -1.14 17.39
CA GLU A 468 14.71 -1.05 18.73
C GLU A 468 13.65 -1.18 19.84
N GLU A 469 12.50 -0.53 19.70
CA GLU A 469 11.46 -0.55 20.71
C GLU A 469 10.87 -1.94 20.93
N ILE A 470 10.78 -2.77 19.90
CA ILE A 470 10.17 -4.10 20.02
C ILE A 470 11.12 -5.16 20.62
N ARG A 471 12.45 -4.92 20.64
CA ARG A 471 13.42 -5.89 21.20
C ARG A 471 13.06 -6.31 22.63
N THR A 472 12.76 -5.34 23.47
CA THR A 472 12.48 -5.53 24.90
C THR A 472 11.03 -5.26 25.28
N ALA A 473 10.17 -4.92 24.30
CA ALA A 473 8.77 -4.62 24.57
C ALA A 473 8.05 -5.86 25.09
N PRO A 474 7.19 -5.70 26.12
CA PRO A 474 6.37 -6.79 26.61
C PRO A 474 5.32 -7.19 25.57
N VAL A 475 4.98 -8.47 25.52
CA VAL A 475 3.83 -8.95 24.76
C VAL A 475 2.55 -8.43 25.42
N LEU A 476 1.76 -7.66 24.69
CA LEU A 476 0.50 -7.08 25.14
C LEU A 476 -0.72 -7.87 24.60
N HIS A 477 -0.52 -8.63 23.52
CA HIS A 477 -1.56 -9.38 22.83
C HIS A 477 -1.09 -10.83 22.67
N ASP A 478 -1.63 -11.73 23.48
CA ASP A 478 -1.26 -13.16 23.53
C ASP A 478 -2.42 -14.10 23.16
N THR A 479 -3.57 -13.53 22.80
CA THR A 479 -4.75 -14.31 22.42
C THR A 479 -4.50 -15.09 21.13
N VAL A 480 -4.77 -16.40 21.18
CA VAL A 480 -4.73 -17.31 20.02
C VAL A 480 -6.05 -18.09 20.00
N CYS A 481 -6.70 -18.15 18.84
CA CYS A 481 -7.97 -18.86 18.70
C CYS A 481 -8.00 -19.81 17.49
N GLU A 482 -8.96 -20.71 17.48
CA GLU A 482 -9.35 -21.48 16.30
C GLU A 482 -10.12 -20.57 15.31
N THR A 483 -10.00 -20.83 14.03
CA THR A 483 -10.69 -20.05 12.98
C THR A 483 -12.22 -20.03 13.16
N ALA A 484 -12.78 -21.09 13.71
CA ALA A 484 -14.22 -21.21 13.94
C ALA A 484 -14.78 -20.24 14.98
N VAL A 485 -13.94 -19.72 15.90
CA VAL A 485 -14.37 -18.83 17.01
C VAL A 485 -13.89 -17.37 16.85
N MET A 486 -13.40 -16.99 15.68
CA MET A 486 -12.96 -15.61 15.41
C MET A 486 -14.07 -14.58 15.67
N GLU A 487 -15.32 -14.89 15.31
CA GLU A 487 -16.47 -14.02 15.56
C GLU A 487 -16.75 -13.83 17.06
N ASP A 488 -16.60 -14.90 17.85
CA ASP A 488 -16.80 -14.84 19.30
C ASP A 488 -15.75 -13.95 19.98
N GLU A 489 -14.50 -14.00 19.51
CA GLU A 489 -13.45 -13.11 20.01
C GLU A 489 -13.74 -11.63 19.66
N VAL A 490 -14.28 -11.34 18.47
CA VAL A 490 -14.73 -9.98 18.11
C VAL A 490 -15.84 -9.52 19.06
N LYS A 491 -16.87 -10.34 19.27
CA LYS A 491 -17.98 -10.03 20.21
C LYS A 491 -17.47 -9.78 21.63
N LYS A 492 -16.57 -10.61 22.11
CA LYS A 492 -15.95 -10.47 23.44
C LYS A 492 -15.19 -9.15 23.58
N ILE A 493 -14.41 -8.74 22.59
CA ILE A 493 -13.69 -7.45 22.56
C ILE A 493 -14.67 -6.29 22.59
N LEU A 494 -15.79 -6.40 21.88
CA LEU A 494 -16.81 -5.35 21.79
C LEU A 494 -17.77 -5.35 22.98
N GLY A 495 -17.80 -6.43 23.77
CA GLY A 495 -18.72 -6.59 24.91
C GLY A 495 -20.17 -6.84 24.48
N ILE A 496 -20.41 -7.54 23.36
CA ILE A 496 -21.75 -7.77 22.77
C ILE A 496 -22.03 -9.27 22.61
#